data_81a916d6fa2ac7dbc0f4c4e7df1e2e7d
#
_entry.id   81a916d6fa2ac7dbc0f4c4e7df1e2e7d
#
_cell.length_a   1.000
_cell.length_b   1.000
_cell.length_c   1.000
_cell.angle_alpha   90.00
_cell.angle_beta   90.00
_cell.angle_gamma   90.00
#
_symmetry.space_group_name_H-M   'P 1'
#
loop_
_entity.id
_entity.type
_entity.pdbx_description
1 polymer ?
#
loop_
_entity_poly.entity_id
_entity_poly.type
_entity_poly.pdbx_seq_one_letter_code
_entity_poly.pdbx_strand_id
1 'polypeptide(L)'
;MANPVVTITMENGDVMKAELYPEVAPNTVNNFISLVKKGFYDGLIFHRVINGFMIQGGCPDGTGMGGPGYSIKGEFAQNGVANDLAHTPGVLSMARAMHPNSGGSQFFIMHKAAPHLDGSYAAFGKITEGMDVVNRIAEEDTDYSEDRKSTRLNSS
;
A
#
# COMPACT_ATOMS: atom_id res chain seq x y z
N MET A 1 20.76 -6.14 9.32
CA MET A 1 20.21 -6.62 8.04
C MET A 1 19.48 -5.51 7.33
N ALA A 2 19.63 -5.46 6.02
CA ALA A 2 18.92 -4.47 5.24
C ALA A 2 17.42 -4.78 5.20
N ASN A 3 16.61 -3.75 5.22
CA ASN A 3 15.18 -3.92 5.08
C ASN A 3 14.82 -4.36 3.66
N PRO A 4 13.76 -5.15 3.48
CA PRO A 4 13.30 -5.54 2.15
C PRO A 4 12.90 -4.31 1.33
N VAL A 5 13.16 -4.39 0.03
CA VAL A 5 12.74 -3.36 -0.92
C VAL A 5 11.89 -4.03 -1.99
N VAL A 6 10.74 -3.43 -2.28
CA VAL A 6 9.87 -3.87 -3.37
C VAL A 6 9.87 -2.84 -4.48
N THR A 7 9.78 -3.30 -5.72
CA THR A 7 9.69 -2.45 -6.89
C THR A 7 8.28 -2.52 -7.44
N ILE A 8 7.67 -1.37 -7.64
CA ILE A 8 6.33 -1.25 -8.22
C ILE A 8 6.51 -0.67 -9.63
N THR A 9 6.21 -1.46 -10.64
CA THR A 9 6.32 -1.02 -12.04
C THR A 9 4.92 -0.82 -12.59
N MET A 10 4.66 0.38 -13.09
CA MET A 10 3.37 0.72 -13.69
C MET A 10 3.36 0.28 -15.16
N GLU A 11 2.17 0.18 -15.71
CA GLU A 11 1.98 -0.27 -17.09
C GLU A 11 2.75 0.59 -18.10
N ASN A 12 2.88 1.88 -17.85
CA ASN A 12 3.60 2.80 -18.73
C ASN A 12 5.11 2.78 -18.53
N GLY A 13 5.61 1.91 -17.64
CA GLY A 13 7.05 1.80 -17.35
C GLY A 13 7.54 2.63 -16.18
N ASP A 14 6.70 3.46 -15.58
CA ASP A 14 7.10 4.21 -14.38
C ASP A 14 7.38 3.26 -13.23
N VAL A 15 8.40 3.59 -12.43
CA VAL A 15 8.88 2.73 -11.36
C VAL A 15 8.87 3.48 -10.04
N MET A 16 8.37 2.81 -9.00
CA MET A 16 8.49 3.25 -7.61
C MET A 16 9.21 2.16 -6.84
N LYS A 17 10.02 2.56 -5.87
CA LYS A 17 10.66 1.60 -4.95
C LYS A 17 10.26 1.96 -3.53
N ALA A 18 9.98 0.93 -2.74
CA ALA A 18 9.55 1.09 -1.36
C ALA A 18 10.39 0.21 -0.44
N GLU A 19 10.87 0.80 0.63
CA GLU A 19 11.51 0.07 1.71
C GLU A 19 10.45 -0.36 2.70
N LEU A 20 10.49 -1.62 3.13
CA LEU A 20 9.53 -2.16 4.08
C LEU A 20 10.19 -2.30 5.45
N TYR A 21 9.40 -2.15 6.51
CA TYR A 21 9.92 -2.10 7.89
C TYR A 21 9.38 -3.28 8.71
N PRO A 22 10.04 -4.47 8.64
CA PRO A 22 9.57 -5.64 9.39
C PRO A 22 9.57 -5.43 10.90
N GLU A 23 10.46 -4.56 11.42
CA GLU A 23 10.50 -4.26 12.84
C GLU A 23 9.27 -3.49 13.33
N VAL A 24 8.59 -2.81 12.42
CA VAL A 24 7.39 -2.02 12.75
C VAL A 24 6.13 -2.85 12.62
N ALA A 25 6.04 -3.64 11.56
CA ALA A 25 4.86 -4.43 11.25
C ALA A 25 5.25 -5.76 10.61
N PRO A 26 5.77 -6.71 11.41
CA PRO A 26 6.38 -7.93 10.86
C PRO A 26 5.42 -8.80 10.05
N ASN A 27 4.22 -9.01 10.52
CA ASN A 27 3.26 -9.86 9.81
C ASN A 27 2.75 -9.17 8.54
N THR A 28 2.55 -7.87 8.62
CA THR A 28 2.10 -7.06 7.48
C THR A 28 3.14 -7.10 6.36
N VAL A 29 4.42 -6.91 6.72
CA VAL A 29 5.52 -6.96 5.76
C VAL A 29 5.64 -8.36 5.15
N ASN A 30 5.62 -9.40 5.99
CA ASN A 30 5.74 -10.78 5.51
C ASN A 30 4.59 -11.15 4.56
N ASN A 31 3.37 -10.74 4.91
CA ASN A 31 2.22 -10.96 4.05
C ASN A 31 2.36 -10.25 2.70
N PHE A 32 2.76 -9.00 2.74
CA PHE A 32 2.95 -8.20 1.52
C PHE A 32 3.99 -8.83 0.61
N ILE A 33 5.14 -9.21 1.15
CA ILE A 33 6.20 -9.87 0.39
C ILE A 33 5.72 -11.21 -0.18
N SER A 34 4.99 -11.99 0.60
CA SER A 34 4.43 -13.26 0.14
C SER A 34 3.54 -13.07 -1.08
N LEU A 35 2.67 -12.07 -1.03
CA LEU A 35 1.78 -11.76 -2.15
C LEU A 35 2.55 -11.26 -3.37
N VAL A 36 3.58 -10.44 -3.17
CA VAL A 36 4.45 -9.98 -4.26
C VAL A 36 5.11 -11.18 -4.95
N LYS A 37 5.66 -12.10 -4.18
CA LYS A 37 6.37 -13.27 -4.73
C LYS A 37 5.45 -14.22 -5.47
N LYS A 38 4.18 -14.26 -5.09
CA LYS A 38 3.19 -15.10 -5.78
C LYS A 38 2.65 -14.46 -7.05
N GLY A 39 3.03 -13.22 -7.33
CA GLY A 39 2.49 -12.48 -8.47
C GLY A 39 1.08 -11.99 -8.24
N PHE A 40 0.60 -11.96 -6.99
CA PHE A 40 -0.78 -11.58 -6.68
C PHE A 40 -1.11 -10.18 -7.19
N TYR A 41 -0.16 -9.25 -7.05
CA TYR A 41 -0.39 -7.84 -7.41
C TYR A 41 -0.22 -7.56 -8.90
N ASP A 42 0.31 -8.50 -9.68
CA ASP A 42 0.55 -8.27 -11.10
C ASP A 42 -0.76 -8.00 -11.82
N GLY A 43 -0.79 -6.92 -12.60
CA GLY A 43 -1.98 -6.52 -13.35
C GLY A 43 -3.04 -5.78 -12.55
N LEU A 44 -2.87 -5.62 -11.24
CA LEU A 44 -3.84 -4.89 -10.42
C LEU A 44 -3.65 -3.37 -10.60
N ILE A 45 -4.71 -2.62 -10.29
CA ILE A 45 -4.75 -1.18 -10.47
C ILE A 45 -4.80 -0.45 -9.13
N PHE A 46 -4.49 0.83 -9.16
CA PHE A 46 -4.85 1.73 -8.07
C PHE A 46 -6.31 2.14 -8.28
N HIS A 47 -7.20 1.40 -7.64
CA HIS A 47 -8.65 1.53 -7.88
C HIS A 47 -9.26 2.73 -7.14
N ARG A 48 -8.53 3.31 -6.19
CA ARG A 48 -9.02 4.48 -5.44
C ARG A 48 -7.88 5.49 -5.33
N VAL A 49 -8.09 6.65 -5.90
CA VAL A 49 -7.08 7.71 -5.96
C VAL A 49 -7.72 8.99 -5.44
N ILE A 50 -7.14 9.58 -4.40
CA ILE A 50 -7.64 10.83 -3.82
C ILE A 50 -6.48 11.82 -3.76
N ASN A 51 -6.53 12.83 -4.61
CA ASN A 51 -5.54 13.90 -4.61
C ASN A 51 -5.52 14.59 -3.25
N GLY A 52 -4.33 14.80 -2.71
CA GLY A 52 -4.16 15.40 -1.40
C GLY A 52 -4.31 14.41 -0.23
N PHE A 53 -4.51 13.13 -0.53
CA PHE A 53 -4.66 12.10 0.49
C PHE A 53 -3.80 10.87 0.20
N MET A 54 -4.27 9.97 -0.68
CA MET A 54 -3.56 8.71 -0.91
C MET A 54 -3.95 8.08 -2.24
N ILE A 55 -3.17 7.07 -2.66
CA ILE A 55 -3.55 6.16 -3.74
C ILE A 55 -3.63 4.75 -3.16
N GLN A 56 -4.68 4.03 -3.50
CA GLN A 56 -4.96 2.70 -2.92
C GLN A 56 -5.10 1.66 -4.02
N GLY A 57 -4.45 0.52 -3.81
CA GLY A 57 -4.47 -0.59 -4.76
C GLY A 57 -4.45 -1.92 -4.05
N GLY A 58 -4.25 -2.99 -4.83
CA GLY A 58 -4.12 -4.34 -4.30
C GLY A 58 -5.42 -5.11 -4.17
N CYS A 59 -6.51 -4.60 -4.74
CA CYS A 59 -7.76 -5.33 -4.80
C CYS A 59 -7.79 -6.20 -6.06
N PRO A 60 -7.93 -7.54 -5.94
CA PRO A 60 -7.84 -8.42 -7.11
C PRO A 60 -8.92 -8.22 -8.16
N ASP A 61 -10.10 -7.74 -7.77
CA ASP A 61 -11.17 -7.44 -8.73
C ASP A 61 -11.35 -5.95 -9.01
N GLY A 62 -10.52 -5.09 -8.43
CA GLY A 62 -10.53 -3.66 -8.70
C GLY A 62 -11.70 -2.89 -8.12
N THR A 63 -12.52 -3.53 -7.28
CA THR A 63 -13.74 -2.90 -6.73
C THR A 63 -13.56 -2.29 -5.35
N GLY A 64 -12.48 -2.67 -4.67
CA GLY A 64 -12.27 -2.32 -3.26
C GLY A 64 -12.84 -3.33 -2.29
N MET A 65 -13.52 -4.36 -2.79
CA MET A 65 -14.15 -5.38 -1.96
C MET A 65 -13.37 -6.69 -1.90
N GLY A 66 -12.41 -6.88 -2.80
CA GLY A 66 -11.69 -8.14 -2.92
C GLY A 66 -10.46 -8.21 -2.03
N GLY A 67 -9.94 -9.42 -1.85
CA GLY A 67 -8.75 -9.68 -1.07
C GLY A 67 -8.16 -11.04 -1.39
N PRO A 68 -7.16 -11.47 -0.62
CA PRO A 68 -6.43 -12.71 -0.92
C PRO A 68 -7.13 -13.98 -0.41
N GLY A 69 -8.31 -13.87 0.17
CA GLY A 69 -9.03 -15.01 0.72
C GLY A 69 -8.79 -15.22 2.22
N TYR A 70 -8.06 -14.33 2.86
CA TYR A 70 -7.79 -14.37 4.29
C TYR A 70 -7.55 -12.93 4.78
N SER A 71 -7.50 -12.75 6.08
CA SER A 71 -7.13 -11.47 6.67
C SER A 71 -6.06 -11.67 7.73
N ILE A 72 -5.36 -10.59 8.08
CA ILE A 72 -4.27 -10.61 9.03
C ILE A 72 -4.56 -9.65 10.20
N LYS A 73 -3.87 -9.87 11.31
CA LYS A 73 -3.96 -8.98 12.47
C LYS A 73 -3.49 -7.58 12.08
N GLY A 74 -4.23 -6.58 12.47
CA GLY A 74 -3.84 -5.18 12.28
C GLY A 74 -2.73 -4.78 13.23
N GLU A 75 -1.58 -4.43 12.67
CA GLU A 75 -0.39 -4.08 13.45
C GLU A 75 -0.29 -2.57 13.65
N PHE A 76 -1.15 -2.05 14.51
CA PHE A 76 -1.18 -0.62 14.83
C PHE A 76 -1.57 -0.39 16.30
N ALA A 77 -1.30 0.80 16.80
CA ALA A 77 -1.37 1.09 18.24
C ALA A 77 -2.75 0.81 18.84
N GLN A 78 -3.83 1.20 18.17
CA GLN A 78 -5.19 0.97 18.70
C GLN A 78 -5.56 -0.51 18.76
N ASN A 79 -4.79 -1.37 18.10
CA ASN A 79 -4.99 -2.82 18.14
C ASN A 79 -3.93 -3.53 18.98
N GLY A 80 -3.24 -2.79 19.82
CA GLY A 80 -2.30 -3.36 20.80
C GLY A 80 -0.91 -3.64 20.27
N VAL A 81 -0.55 -3.16 19.08
CA VAL A 81 0.78 -3.36 18.51
C VAL A 81 1.50 -2.01 18.47
N ALA A 82 2.71 -1.97 19.00
CA ALA A 82 3.52 -0.75 18.99
C ALA A 82 3.97 -0.47 17.55
N ASN A 83 3.31 0.49 16.90
CA ASN A 83 3.63 0.94 15.56
C ASN A 83 3.53 2.46 15.56
N ASP A 84 4.68 3.13 15.59
CA ASP A 84 4.76 4.59 15.66
C ASP A 84 5.11 5.24 14.32
N LEU A 85 5.05 4.49 13.23
CA LEU A 85 5.30 5.05 11.91
C LEU A 85 4.17 5.98 11.51
N ALA A 86 4.50 7.25 11.34
CA ALA A 86 3.52 8.27 11.00
C ALA A 86 3.15 8.20 9.52
N HIS A 87 1.90 8.54 9.20
CA HIS A 87 1.40 8.56 7.82
C HIS A 87 1.82 9.87 7.12
N THR A 88 3.09 9.94 6.75
CA THR A 88 3.67 11.06 6.00
C THR A 88 3.73 10.69 4.51
N PRO A 89 4.01 11.67 3.61
CA PRO A 89 4.04 11.36 2.18
C PRO A 89 4.97 10.21 1.85
N GLY A 90 4.48 9.28 1.03
CA GLY A 90 5.22 8.10 0.59
C GLY A 90 5.08 6.87 1.49
N VAL A 91 4.46 6.99 2.65
CA VAL A 91 4.30 5.84 3.55
C VAL A 91 3.28 4.85 2.97
N LEU A 92 3.62 3.56 3.03
CA LEU A 92 2.72 2.47 2.68
C LEU A 92 2.00 1.99 3.94
N SER A 93 0.69 1.79 3.84
CA SER A 93 -0.13 1.34 4.95
C SER A 93 -1.19 0.37 4.47
N MET A 94 -1.61 -0.56 5.33
CA MET A 94 -2.62 -1.54 4.95
C MET A 94 -4.02 -0.94 5.02
N ALA A 95 -4.76 -1.07 3.94
CA ALA A 95 -6.18 -0.77 3.95
C ALA A 95 -6.94 -1.89 4.66
N ARG A 96 -8.06 -1.53 5.27
CA ARG A 96 -8.91 -2.48 5.98
C ARG A 96 -10.35 -1.99 6.03
N ALA A 97 -11.25 -2.90 6.36
CA ALA A 97 -12.63 -2.55 6.70
C ALA A 97 -12.69 -2.03 8.14
N MET A 98 -13.87 -1.94 8.73
CA MET A 98 -13.98 -1.41 10.09
C MET A 98 -13.34 -2.30 11.14
N HIS A 99 -13.38 -3.61 10.93
CA HIS A 99 -12.75 -4.54 11.87
C HIS A 99 -11.23 -4.39 11.80
N PRO A 100 -10.54 -4.24 12.94
CA PRO A 100 -9.09 -4.01 12.93
C PRO A 100 -8.27 -5.13 12.31
N ASN A 101 -8.78 -6.35 12.29
CA ASN A 101 -8.08 -7.51 11.74
C ASN A 101 -8.64 -7.92 10.38
N SER A 102 -9.09 -6.97 9.59
CA SER A 102 -9.70 -7.23 8.28
C SER A 102 -8.78 -6.93 7.09
N GLY A 103 -7.54 -6.50 7.33
CA GLY A 103 -6.58 -6.27 6.26
C GLY A 103 -6.18 -7.56 5.56
N GLY A 104 -5.88 -7.49 4.28
CA GLY A 104 -5.47 -8.64 3.48
C GLY A 104 -4.43 -8.27 2.44
N SER A 105 -4.88 -7.74 1.31
CA SER A 105 -3.98 -7.39 0.22
C SER A 105 -4.01 -5.91 -0.16
N GLN A 106 -5.08 -5.21 0.13
CA GLN A 106 -5.18 -3.81 -0.27
C GLN A 106 -4.28 -2.94 0.59
N PHE A 107 -3.59 -2.02 -0.06
CA PHE A 107 -2.70 -1.08 0.61
C PHE A 107 -2.86 0.29 -0.01
N PHE A 108 -2.41 1.31 0.70
CA PHE A 108 -2.40 2.66 0.15
C PHE A 108 -1.03 3.31 0.37
N ILE A 109 -0.71 4.24 -0.51
CA ILE A 109 0.52 5.02 -0.46
C ILE A 109 0.11 6.47 -0.24
N MET A 110 0.69 7.11 0.77
CA MET A 110 0.32 8.47 1.14
C MET A 110 0.81 9.47 0.10
N HIS A 111 -0.10 10.31 -0.37
CA HIS A 111 0.24 11.48 -1.20
C HIS A 111 0.61 12.66 -0.31
N LYS A 112 -0.20 12.92 0.71
CA LYS A 112 0.04 13.96 1.70
C LYS A 112 -0.08 13.37 3.10
N ALA A 113 0.46 14.06 4.09
CA ALA A 113 0.39 13.60 5.47
C ALA A 113 -1.06 13.53 5.96
N ALA A 114 -1.36 12.47 6.73
CA ALA A 114 -2.68 12.27 7.32
C ALA A 114 -2.54 11.78 8.75
N PRO A 115 -2.26 12.69 9.70
CA PRO A 115 -2.02 12.30 11.10
C PRO A 115 -3.20 11.57 11.75
N HIS A 116 -4.42 11.78 11.25
CA HIS A 116 -5.60 11.12 11.79
C HIS A 116 -5.60 9.60 11.56
N LEU A 117 -4.73 9.10 10.67
CA LEU A 117 -4.58 7.67 10.44
C LEU A 117 -3.56 7.03 11.40
N ASP A 118 -2.72 7.81 12.03
CA ASP A 118 -1.67 7.30 12.90
C ASP A 118 -2.28 6.53 14.07
N GLY A 119 -1.76 5.34 14.32
CA GLY A 119 -2.28 4.49 15.38
C GLY A 119 -3.53 3.70 15.03
N SER A 120 -4.15 3.95 13.87
CA SER A 120 -5.39 3.29 13.44
C SER A 120 -5.21 2.39 12.22
N TYR A 121 -4.07 2.48 11.55
CA TYR A 121 -3.74 1.68 10.38
C TYR A 121 -2.30 1.19 10.46
N ALA A 122 -2.05 0.03 9.87
CA ALA A 122 -0.74 -0.61 9.91
C ALA A 122 0.18 -0.06 8.82
N ALA A 123 0.86 1.03 9.12
CA ALA A 123 1.92 1.55 8.27
C ALA A 123 3.11 0.59 8.30
N PHE A 124 3.68 0.27 7.14
CA PHE A 124 4.68 -0.79 7.06
C PHE A 124 5.84 -0.52 6.12
N GLY A 125 5.86 0.60 5.43
CA GLY A 125 6.92 0.92 4.50
C GLY A 125 6.88 2.35 4.03
N LYS A 126 7.83 2.71 3.16
CA LYS A 126 7.90 4.06 2.61
C LYS A 126 8.57 4.05 1.25
N ILE A 127 8.06 4.88 0.35
CA ILE A 127 8.66 5.09 -0.97
C ILE A 127 10.03 5.73 -0.81
N THR A 128 11.05 5.12 -1.39
CA THR A 128 12.42 5.63 -1.39
C THR A 128 12.81 6.21 -2.75
N GLU A 129 12.20 5.72 -3.84
CA GLU A 129 12.40 6.24 -5.18
C GLU A 129 11.06 6.27 -5.90
N GLY A 130 10.82 7.31 -6.69
CA GLY A 130 9.62 7.40 -7.49
C GLY A 130 8.46 8.12 -6.81
N MET A 131 8.73 8.96 -5.83
CA MET A 131 7.65 9.76 -5.21
C MET A 131 6.96 10.65 -6.24
N ASP A 132 7.67 11.08 -7.27
CA ASP A 132 7.08 11.83 -8.39
C ASP A 132 6.02 10.99 -9.13
N VAL A 133 6.19 9.67 -9.20
CA VAL A 133 5.19 8.78 -9.78
C VAL A 133 3.93 8.75 -8.91
N VAL A 134 4.09 8.66 -7.59
CA VAL A 134 2.96 8.72 -6.66
C VAL A 134 2.20 10.03 -6.84
N ASN A 135 2.93 11.14 -6.91
CA ASN A 135 2.33 12.46 -7.09
C ASN A 135 1.55 12.55 -8.40
N ARG A 136 2.11 12.03 -9.49
CA ARG A 136 1.42 12.05 -10.78
C ARG A 136 0.14 11.22 -10.75
N ILE A 137 0.18 10.03 -10.16
CA ILE A 137 -1.01 9.20 -10.06
C ILE A 137 -2.08 9.91 -9.21
N ALA A 138 -1.69 10.49 -8.09
CA ALA A 138 -2.63 11.14 -7.18
C ALA A 138 -3.24 12.41 -7.78
N GLU A 139 -2.46 13.14 -8.57
CA GLU A 139 -2.87 14.43 -9.13
C GLU A 139 -3.47 14.31 -10.53
N GLU A 140 -3.41 13.12 -11.12
CA GLU A 140 -3.99 12.86 -12.40
C GLU A 140 -5.50 13.01 -12.33
N ASP A 141 -6.06 13.74 -13.32
CA ASP A 141 -7.50 13.89 -13.40
C ASP A 141 -8.09 12.57 -13.88
N THR A 142 -8.57 11.78 -12.95
CA THR A 142 -9.05 10.45 -13.26
C THR A 142 -10.56 10.44 -13.37
N ASP A 143 -11.03 9.83 -14.43
CA ASP A 143 -12.42 9.48 -14.58
C ASP A 143 -12.66 8.13 -13.95
N TYR A 144 -12.21 8.01 -12.75
CA TYR A 144 -12.42 6.87 -11.90
C TYR A 144 -11.81 5.58 -12.37
N SER A 145 -12.47 4.72 -12.96
CA SER A 145 -11.99 3.36 -13.13
C SER A 145 -11.13 3.17 -14.35
N GLU A 146 -11.31 3.96 -15.36
CA GLU A 146 -10.81 3.58 -16.68
C GLU A 146 -9.36 3.94 -16.92
N ASP A 147 -8.89 5.01 -16.31
CA ASP A 147 -7.56 5.52 -16.57
C ASP A 147 -6.52 5.08 -15.57
N ARG A 148 -6.88 4.18 -14.67
CA ARG A 148 -5.94 3.69 -13.68
C ARG A 148 -4.97 2.72 -14.29
N LYS A 149 -3.70 2.93 -14.00
CA LYS A 149 -2.64 2.08 -14.52
C LYS A 149 -2.60 0.75 -13.79
N SER A 150 -2.29 -0.32 -14.53
CA SER A 150 -2.01 -1.61 -13.91
C SER A 150 -0.79 -1.48 -13.01
N THR A 151 -0.79 -2.23 -11.93
CA THR A 151 0.31 -2.24 -10.98
C THR A 151 1.01 -3.57 -11.06
N ARG A 152 2.33 -3.55 -11.22
CA ARG A 152 3.15 -4.76 -11.16
C ARG A 152 4.15 -4.59 -10.04
N LEU A 153 4.17 -5.55 -9.13
CA LEU A 153 5.04 -5.53 -7.97
C LEU A 153 6.11 -6.59 -8.10
N ASN A 154 7.37 -6.18 -8.00
CA ASN A 154 8.50 -7.10 -8.03
C ASN A 154 9.34 -6.85 -6.78
N SER A 155 9.73 -7.94 -6.12
CA SER A 155 10.64 -7.83 -4.97
C SER A 155 12.08 -7.85 -5.42
N SER A 156 12.92 -7.19 -4.67
CA SER A 156 14.36 -7.20 -4.91
C SER A 156 15.11 -7.53 -3.63
#